data_edc1d5eb41d81584ad4539e95d581662
#
_entry.id   edc1d5eb41d81584ad4539e95d581662
#
_cell.length_a   1.000
_cell.length_b   1.000
_cell.length_c   1.000
_cell.angle_alpha   90.00
_cell.angle_beta   90.00
_cell.angle_gamma   90.00
#
_symmetry.space_group_name_H-M   'P 1'
#
loop_
_entity.id
_entity.type
_entity.pdbx_description
1 polymer ?
#
loop_
_entity_poly.entity_id
_entity_poly.type
_entity_poly.pdbx_seq_one_letter_code
_entity_poly.pdbx_strand_id
1 'polypeptide(L)'
;MTCVKVNELLSVAGQPDAAAFAAFAADGFAAVINARPDGEEPGQPGNTAEKASAAAAGLSYSFVPVKGAEITEADIFAFQATMAQAKGPVVAHCKSGTRALTLHALGEVLDGRMKPGDVEAFGQNLGFDLAGARRFLEKRAGQAPHVKAFFEPRTCSVQYVVSDSKTKCCVIIDPVLDFDEMSGATATANADAILAHVESEGLTVEWILDTHPHADHFSAAHYLHEKTGAPTAIGAHVTDVQTLWKEIYNWPALKTDGSQWDQLFADGDTFEIGGLKARVMFSPGHTLASITYLIGDAAFVHDTMFTPDSGTARTDFPGGSAAALWQSIQAILSLPEETRLFSGHDYQPGGRHPRWESTVAAQKRANPHIAGIDEAAFVALRQARDRTLPKPKPKLMLHALQVNIRGGRLP
;
A
#
# COMPACT_ATOMS: atom_id res chain seq x y z
N MET A 1 34.29 -17.92 -18.95
CA MET A 1 32.85 -17.85 -18.66
C MET A 1 32.30 -16.60 -19.31
N THR A 2 31.14 -16.65 -19.98
CA THR A 2 30.60 -15.48 -20.71
C THR A 2 29.61 -14.74 -19.80
N CYS A 3 29.91 -13.47 -19.48
CA CYS A 3 28.93 -12.58 -18.87
C CYS A 3 28.13 -11.91 -19.96
N VAL A 4 26.82 -11.81 -19.80
CA VAL A 4 25.94 -11.05 -20.69
C VAL A 4 25.69 -9.67 -20.05
N LYS A 5 26.14 -8.61 -20.73
CA LYS A 5 25.93 -7.23 -20.28
C LYS A 5 24.45 -6.89 -20.42
N VAL A 6 23.82 -6.48 -19.31
CA VAL A 6 22.43 -6.03 -19.27
C VAL A 6 22.35 -4.51 -19.43
N ASN A 7 23.17 -3.79 -18.67
CA ASN A 7 23.34 -2.34 -18.72
C ASN A 7 24.72 -1.94 -18.20
N GLU A 8 24.97 -0.66 -17.96
CA GLU A 8 26.28 -0.19 -17.49
C GLU A 8 26.63 -0.67 -16.05
N LEU A 9 25.65 -1.03 -15.24
CA LEU A 9 25.84 -1.45 -13.85
C LEU A 9 25.64 -2.94 -13.63
N LEU A 10 24.99 -3.66 -14.53
CA LEU A 10 24.66 -5.07 -14.35
C LEU A 10 25.09 -5.92 -15.54
N SER A 11 25.78 -7.01 -15.23
CA SER A 11 25.94 -8.17 -16.12
C SER A 11 25.40 -9.42 -15.43
N VAL A 12 24.87 -10.36 -16.19
CA VAL A 12 24.40 -11.66 -15.67
C VAL A 12 25.26 -12.81 -16.18
N ALA A 13 25.41 -13.84 -15.35
CA ALA A 13 26.24 -15.00 -15.66
C ALA A 13 25.59 -16.30 -15.18
N GLY A 14 26.01 -17.42 -15.74
CA GLY A 14 25.78 -18.75 -15.16
C GLY A 14 26.61 -18.95 -13.90
N GLN A 15 26.63 -20.18 -13.35
CA GLN A 15 27.41 -20.53 -12.18
C GLN A 15 28.90 -20.28 -12.39
N PRO A 16 29.59 -19.38 -11.65
CA PRO A 16 31.02 -19.19 -11.77
C PRO A 16 31.78 -20.31 -11.09
N ASP A 17 32.94 -20.65 -11.62
CA ASP A 17 33.99 -21.39 -10.88
C ASP A 17 34.89 -20.44 -10.09
N ALA A 18 35.78 -20.97 -9.28
CA ALA A 18 36.65 -20.15 -8.42
C ALA A 18 37.55 -19.19 -9.23
N ALA A 19 37.97 -19.56 -10.45
CA ALA A 19 38.82 -18.75 -11.30
C ALA A 19 38.09 -17.56 -11.91
N ALA A 20 36.78 -17.70 -12.10
CA ALA A 20 35.95 -16.65 -12.70
C ALA A 20 35.93 -15.36 -11.83
N PHE A 21 36.05 -15.46 -10.52
CA PHE A 21 36.03 -14.27 -9.63
C PHE A 21 37.22 -13.35 -9.89
N ALA A 22 38.40 -13.91 -10.12
CA ALA A 22 39.57 -13.10 -10.50
C ALA A 22 39.40 -12.44 -11.86
N ALA A 23 38.76 -13.12 -12.82
CA ALA A 23 38.43 -12.53 -14.11
C ALA A 23 37.41 -11.38 -13.96
N PHE A 24 36.40 -11.52 -13.16
CA PHE A 24 35.42 -10.44 -12.88
C PHE A 24 36.11 -9.19 -12.31
N ALA A 25 37.04 -9.36 -11.35
CA ALA A 25 37.80 -8.24 -10.83
C ALA A 25 38.69 -7.56 -11.88
N ALA A 26 39.34 -8.35 -12.75
CA ALA A 26 40.16 -7.86 -13.85
C ALA A 26 39.33 -7.11 -14.91
N ASP A 27 38.07 -7.53 -15.13
CA ASP A 27 37.11 -6.89 -16.04
C ASP A 27 36.45 -5.63 -15.42
N GLY A 28 36.83 -5.24 -14.20
CA GLY A 28 36.38 -4.00 -13.54
C GLY A 28 35.05 -4.10 -12.80
N PHE A 29 34.55 -5.29 -12.53
CA PHE A 29 33.41 -5.45 -11.64
C PHE A 29 33.77 -5.15 -10.20
N ALA A 30 32.83 -4.57 -9.43
CA ALA A 30 33.00 -4.23 -8.03
C ALA A 30 32.32 -5.24 -7.08
N ALA A 31 31.35 -5.95 -7.56
CA ALA A 31 30.53 -6.85 -6.73
C ALA A 31 30.01 -8.07 -7.49
N VAL A 32 29.71 -9.12 -6.72
CA VAL A 32 29.01 -10.32 -7.20
C VAL A 32 27.76 -10.54 -6.35
N ILE A 33 26.64 -10.80 -7.03
CA ILE A 33 25.38 -11.22 -6.39
C ILE A 33 25.10 -12.66 -6.78
N ASN A 34 25.03 -13.55 -5.79
CA ASN A 34 24.62 -14.94 -5.99
C ASN A 34 23.12 -15.10 -5.69
N ALA A 35 22.33 -15.33 -6.74
CA ALA A 35 20.90 -15.60 -6.65
C ALA A 35 20.57 -17.11 -6.65
N ARG A 36 21.57 -17.97 -6.53
CA ARG A 36 21.39 -19.42 -6.55
C ARG A 36 21.36 -19.98 -5.12
N PRO A 37 20.29 -20.67 -4.68
CA PRO A 37 20.27 -21.38 -3.41
C PRO A 37 21.38 -22.44 -3.32
N ASP A 38 21.88 -22.66 -2.12
CA ASP A 38 22.82 -23.75 -1.87
C ASP A 38 22.13 -25.12 -2.02
N GLY A 39 22.86 -26.09 -2.52
CA GLY A 39 22.39 -27.47 -2.59
C GLY A 39 21.40 -27.79 -3.71
N GLU A 40 21.24 -26.93 -4.71
CA GLU A 40 20.39 -27.23 -5.89
C GLU A 40 20.91 -28.42 -6.70
N GLU A 41 22.22 -28.64 -6.72
CA GLU A 41 22.84 -29.74 -7.48
C GLU A 41 24.09 -30.27 -6.76
N PRO A 42 24.41 -31.58 -6.93
CA PRO A 42 25.67 -32.12 -6.48
C PRO A 42 26.85 -31.39 -7.15
N GLY A 43 27.88 -31.05 -6.36
CA GLY A 43 29.06 -30.37 -6.87
C GLY A 43 28.96 -28.86 -7.04
N GLN A 44 27.85 -28.26 -6.65
CA GLN A 44 27.71 -26.79 -6.59
C GLN A 44 28.71 -26.23 -5.55
N PRO A 45 29.47 -25.16 -5.85
CA PRO A 45 30.44 -24.58 -4.92
C PRO A 45 29.87 -24.16 -3.57
N GLY A 46 28.66 -23.63 -3.58
CA GLY A 46 27.95 -23.10 -2.41
C GLY A 46 28.40 -21.71 -1.99
N ASN A 47 27.50 -21.01 -1.27
CA ASN A 47 27.65 -19.63 -0.86
C ASN A 47 28.96 -19.32 -0.11
N THR A 48 29.37 -20.20 0.83
CA THR A 48 30.57 -19.98 1.63
C THR A 48 31.84 -19.98 0.78
N ALA A 49 31.96 -20.91 -0.16
CA ALA A 49 33.11 -21.02 -1.04
C ALA A 49 33.18 -19.85 -2.04
N GLU A 50 32.05 -19.44 -2.59
CA GLU A 50 31.97 -18.33 -3.50
C GLU A 50 32.31 -17.01 -2.80
N LYS A 51 31.79 -16.77 -1.58
CA LYS A 51 32.14 -15.62 -0.76
C LYS A 51 33.67 -15.54 -0.50
N ALA A 52 34.31 -16.66 -0.23
CA ALA A 52 35.77 -16.70 -0.05
C ALA A 52 36.51 -16.36 -1.36
N SER A 53 36.05 -16.89 -2.51
CA SER A 53 36.63 -16.60 -3.82
C SER A 53 36.46 -15.11 -4.23
N ALA A 54 35.29 -14.53 -3.98
CA ALA A 54 35.03 -13.11 -4.21
C ALA A 54 35.95 -12.24 -3.33
N ALA A 55 36.05 -12.54 -2.04
CA ALA A 55 36.92 -11.80 -1.13
C ALA A 55 38.41 -11.88 -1.54
N ALA A 56 38.89 -13.06 -1.98
CA ALA A 56 40.24 -13.21 -2.49
C ALA A 56 40.51 -12.39 -3.75
N ALA A 57 39.48 -12.13 -4.57
CA ALA A 57 39.52 -11.28 -5.76
C ALA A 57 39.29 -9.81 -5.46
N GLY A 58 39.03 -9.41 -4.22
CA GLY A 58 38.71 -8.00 -3.87
C GLY A 58 37.29 -7.55 -4.23
N LEU A 59 36.39 -8.48 -4.52
CA LEU A 59 35.00 -8.20 -4.88
C LEU A 59 34.09 -8.20 -3.65
N SER A 60 33.13 -7.30 -3.59
CA SER A 60 32.01 -7.40 -2.66
C SER A 60 31.14 -8.60 -3.05
N TYR A 61 30.57 -9.29 -2.06
CA TYR A 61 29.74 -10.47 -2.31
C TYR A 61 28.43 -10.41 -1.53
N SER A 62 27.34 -10.66 -2.22
CA SER A 62 26.00 -10.73 -1.62
C SER A 62 25.30 -12.03 -2.02
N PHE A 63 24.58 -12.62 -1.07
CA PHE A 63 23.82 -13.85 -1.26
C PHE A 63 22.33 -13.54 -1.16
N VAL A 64 21.62 -13.64 -2.28
CA VAL A 64 20.18 -13.39 -2.41
C VAL A 64 19.54 -14.65 -3.02
N PRO A 65 19.47 -15.76 -2.24
CA PRO A 65 19.03 -17.04 -2.77
C PRO A 65 17.55 -17.04 -3.11
N VAL A 66 17.21 -17.33 -4.37
CA VAL A 66 15.85 -17.33 -4.87
C VAL A 66 15.54 -18.63 -5.59
N LYS A 67 14.44 -19.28 -5.24
CA LYS A 67 13.92 -20.44 -5.97
C LYS A 67 13.11 -19.96 -7.18
N GLY A 68 13.58 -20.26 -8.40
CA GLY A 68 13.05 -19.66 -9.62
C GLY A 68 11.56 -19.86 -9.89
N ALA A 69 10.94 -20.90 -9.35
CA ALA A 69 9.51 -21.16 -9.48
C ALA A 69 8.65 -20.39 -8.45
N GLU A 70 9.27 -19.87 -7.40
CA GLU A 70 8.61 -19.27 -6.22
C GLU A 70 9.08 -17.83 -5.96
N ILE A 71 9.47 -17.09 -7.02
CA ILE A 71 9.91 -15.69 -6.89
C ILE A 71 8.81 -14.89 -6.20
N THR A 72 9.19 -14.13 -5.18
CA THR A 72 8.33 -13.22 -4.43
C THR A 72 8.75 -11.76 -4.64
N GLU A 73 7.88 -10.80 -4.34
CA GLU A 73 8.26 -9.38 -4.34
C GLU A 73 9.41 -9.08 -3.38
N ALA A 74 9.45 -9.75 -2.22
CA ALA A 74 10.54 -9.61 -1.26
C ALA A 74 11.91 -10.01 -1.86
N ASP A 75 11.94 -11.05 -2.71
CA ASP A 75 13.17 -11.46 -3.42
C ASP A 75 13.62 -10.40 -4.42
N ILE A 76 12.66 -9.80 -5.14
CA ILE A 76 12.93 -8.73 -6.12
C ILE A 76 13.52 -7.51 -5.39
N PHE A 77 12.91 -7.07 -4.28
CA PHE A 77 13.39 -5.93 -3.52
C PHE A 77 14.73 -6.19 -2.84
N ALA A 78 14.97 -7.41 -2.34
CA ALA A 78 16.27 -7.80 -1.79
C ALA A 78 17.38 -7.71 -2.86
N PHE A 79 17.08 -8.13 -4.10
CA PHE A 79 18.00 -7.99 -5.23
C PHE A 79 18.25 -6.52 -5.58
N GLN A 80 17.20 -5.70 -5.71
CA GLN A 80 17.30 -4.26 -5.99
C GLN A 80 18.09 -3.51 -4.90
N ALA A 81 17.79 -3.77 -3.62
CA ALA A 81 18.51 -3.16 -2.50
C ALA A 81 20.01 -3.52 -2.53
N THR A 82 20.33 -4.76 -2.90
CA THR A 82 21.71 -5.21 -3.04
C THR A 82 22.42 -4.52 -4.21
N MET A 83 21.73 -4.36 -5.34
CA MET A 83 22.23 -3.60 -6.49
C MET A 83 22.51 -2.14 -6.14
N ALA A 84 21.61 -1.49 -5.39
CA ALA A 84 21.75 -0.09 -4.98
C ALA A 84 22.92 0.15 -4.00
N GLN A 85 23.34 -0.86 -3.24
CA GLN A 85 24.50 -0.79 -2.32
C GLN A 85 25.84 -1.00 -3.02
N ALA A 86 25.85 -1.50 -4.25
CA ALA A 86 27.09 -1.78 -4.97
C ALA A 86 27.81 -0.47 -5.35
N LYS A 87 29.15 -0.45 -5.16
CA LYS A 87 29.98 0.73 -5.43
C LYS A 87 30.52 0.78 -6.87
N GLY A 88 29.96 -0.01 -7.77
CA GLY A 88 30.35 -0.11 -9.18
C GLY A 88 29.65 -1.27 -9.88
N PRO A 89 30.10 -1.66 -11.09
CA PRO A 89 29.45 -2.70 -11.87
C PRO A 89 29.37 -4.04 -11.13
N VAL A 90 28.26 -4.75 -11.33
CA VAL A 90 27.90 -6.00 -10.63
C VAL A 90 27.77 -7.14 -11.62
N VAL A 91 28.31 -8.32 -11.27
CA VAL A 91 27.92 -9.59 -11.88
C VAL A 91 26.90 -10.27 -10.99
N ALA A 92 25.67 -10.45 -11.49
CA ALA A 92 24.68 -11.27 -10.82
C ALA A 92 24.61 -12.65 -11.48
N HIS A 93 24.67 -13.71 -10.70
CA HIS A 93 24.64 -15.06 -11.24
C HIS A 93 23.60 -15.96 -10.55
N CYS A 94 23.27 -17.03 -11.24
CA CYS A 94 22.56 -18.19 -10.71
C CYS A 94 23.06 -19.45 -11.43
N LYS A 95 22.24 -20.46 -11.69
CA LYS A 95 22.66 -21.64 -12.48
C LYS A 95 23.02 -21.26 -13.94
N SER A 96 22.18 -20.46 -14.59
CA SER A 96 22.29 -20.10 -16.03
C SER A 96 22.32 -18.58 -16.29
N GLY A 97 22.12 -17.74 -15.29
CA GLY A 97 21.90 -16.28 -15.45
C GLY A 97 20.43 -15.87 -15.54
N THR A 98 19.54 -16.76 -15.96
CA THR A 98 18.12 -16.45 -16.19
C THR A 98 17.42 -15.88 -14.94
N ARG A 99 17.63 -16.49 -13.77
CA ARG A 99 17.01 -16.05 -12.51
C ARG A 99 17.45 -14.65 -12.11
N ALA A 100 18.74 -14.36 -12.20
CA ALA A 100 19.28 -13.03 -11.94
C ALA A 100 18.70 -11.98 -12.87
N LEU A 101 18.57 -12.30 -14.19
CA LEU A 101 17.94 -11.42 -15.17
C LEU A 101 16.43 -11.26 -14.91
N THR A 102 15.75 -12.33 -14.48
CA THR A 102 14.33 -12.29 -14.08
C THR A 102 14.10 -11.31 -12.93
N LEU A 103 14.92 -11.38 -11.86
CA LEU A 103 14.82 -10.47 -10.72
C LEU A 103 15.02 -9.01 -11.15
N HIS A 104 16.01 -8.75 -12.01
CA HIS A 104 16.23 -7.41 -12.55
C HIS A 104 15.04 -6.94 -13.38
N ALA A 105 14.57 -7.73 -14.36
CA ALA A 105 13.47 -7.35 -15.23
C ALA A 105 12.18 -7.09 -14.44
N LEU A 106 11.87 -7.93 -13.44
CA LEU A 106 10.73 -7.73 -12.56
C LEU A 106 10.89 -6.45 -11.74
N GLY A 107 12.09 -6.16 -11.22
CA GLY A 107 12.37 -4.90 -10.54
C GLY A 107 12.14 -3.67 -11.42
N GLU A 108 12.59 -3.71 -12.68
CA GLU A 108 12.35 -2.63 -13.66
C GLU A 108 10.85 -2.42 -13.95
N VAL A 109 10.07 -3.51 -13.98
CA VAL A 109 8.60 -3.41 -14.12
C VAL A 109 7.96 -2.83 -12.88
N LEU A 110 8.35 -3.30 -11.69
CA LEU A 110 7.78 -2.83 -10.42
C LEU A 110 8.09 -1.34 -10.18
N ASP A 111 9.24 -0.86 -10.64
CA ASP A 111 9.63 0.57 -10.57
C ASP A 111 9.06 1.42 -11.73
N GLY A 112 8.26 0.82 -12.61
CA GLY A 112 7.64 1.53 -13.74
C GLY A 112 8.62 1.91 -14.87
N ARG A 113 9.87 1.41 -14.85
CA ARG A 113 10.89 1.67 -15.88
C ARG A 113 10.75 0.75 -17.11
N MET A 114 10.03 -0.38 -16.95
CA MET A 114 9.72 -1.34 -18.03
C MET A 114 8.23 -1.68 -18.02
N LYS A 115 7.61 -1.81 -19.19
CA LYS A 115 6.21 -2.28 -19.26
C LYS A 115 6.16 -3.81 -19.08
N PRO A 116 5.13 -4.36 -18.41
CA PRO A 116 4.97 -5.81 -18.24
C PRO A 116 5.05 -6.60 -19.55
N GLY A 117 4.49 -6.06 -20.65
CA GLY A 117 4.49 -6.69 -21.97
C GLY A 117 5.86 -6.74 -22.66
N ASP A 118 6.83 -5.95 -22.21
CA ASP A 118 8.16 -5.85 -22.86
C ASP A 118 9.17 -6.87 -22.27
N VAL A 119 8.84 -7.53 -21.16
CA VAL A 119 9.76 -8.40 -20.41
C VAL A 119 10.29 -9.58 -21.23
N GLU A 120 9.43 -10.24 -21.99
CA GLU A 120 9.87 -11.37 -22.81
C GLU A 120 10.81 -10.94 -23.95
N ALA A 121 10.47 -9.84 -24.64
CA ALA A 121 11.33 -9.28 -25.68
C ALA A 121 12.68 -8.81 -25.12
N PHE A 122 12.69 -8.21 -23.95
CA PHE A 122 13.92 -7.84 -23.22
C PHE A 122 14.80 -9.06 -22.95
N GLY A 123 14.23 -10.15 -22.44
CA GLY A 123 14.95 -11.41 -22.21
C GLY A 123 15.50 -12.01 -23.50
N GLN A 124 14.67 -12.11 -24.55
CA GLN A 124 15.04 -12.67 -25.85
C GLN A 124 16.20 -11.90 -26.49
N ASN A 125 16.22 -10.58 -26.41
CA ASN A 125 17.31 -9.74 -26.92
C ASN A 125 18.66 -10.02 -26.24
N LEU A 126 18.63 -10.54 -25.00
CA LEU A 126 19.80 -10.93 -24.22
C LEU A 126 20.07 -12.45 -24.27
N GLY A 127 19.27 -13.23 -24.99
CA GLY A 127 19.41 -14.67 -25.15
C GLY A 127 18.82 -15.48 -23.96
N PHE A 128 17.86 -14.93 -23.21
CA PHE A 128 17.23 -15.58 -22.07
C PHE A 128 15.72 -15.74 -22.25
N ASP A 129 15.17 -16.85 -21.75
CA ASP A 129 13.72 -17.05 -21.62
C ASP A 129 13.24 -16.52 -20.27
N LEU A 130 12.43 -15.45 -20.30
CA LEU A 130 11.81 -14.83 -19.12
C LEU A 130 10.32 -15.17 -18.95
N ALA A 131 9.84 -16.29 -19.49
CA ALA A 131 8.46 -16.76 -19.29
C ALA A 131 8.09 -16.89 -17.78
N GLY A 132 9.06 -17.11 -16.89
CA GLY A 132 8.88 -17.09 -15.44
C GLY A 132 8.48 -15.70 -14.94
N ALA A 133 9.10 -14.64 -15.44
CA ALA A 133 8.74 -13.26 -15.11
C ALA A 133 7.32 -12.93 -15.61
N ARG A 134 6.97 -13.32 -16.83
CA ARG A 134 5.62 -13.14 -17.37
C ARG A 134 4.57 -13.79 -16.46
N ARG A 135 4.77 -15.06 -16.08
CA ARG A 135 3.83 -15.76 -15.19
C ARG A 135 3.68 -15.06 -13.83
N PHE A 136 4.76 -14.53 -13.26
CA PHE A 136 4.71 -13.72 -12.03
C PHE A 136 3.84 -12.48 -12.23
N LEU A 137 4.05 -11.73 -13.31
CA LEU A 137 3.30 -10.51 -13.61
C LEU A 137 1.83 -10.80 -13.91
N GLU A 138 1.51 -11.88 -14.64
CA GLU A 138 0.13 -12.32 -14.88
C GLU A 138 -0.59 -12.71 -13.59
N LYS A 139 0.10 -13.43 -12.70
CA LYS A 139 -0.43 -13.78 -11.37
C LYS A 139 -0.70 -12.52 -10.55
N ARG A 140 0.25 -11.58 -10.55
CA ARG A 140 0.13 -10.30 -9.87
C ARG A 140 -1.01 -9.46 -10.43
N ALA A 141 -1.09 -9.30 -11.74
CA ALA A 141 -2.20 -8.59 -12.40
C ALA A 141 -3.57 -9.23 -12.12
N GLY A 142 -3.61 -10.56 -11.99
CA GLY A 142 -4.83 -11.28 -11.62
C GLY A 142 -5.24 -11.12 -10.15
N GLN A 143 -4.40 -10.49 -9.33
CA GLN A 143 -4.68 -10.16 -7.93
C GLN A 143 -4.87 -8.65 -7.70
N ALA A 144 -4.76 -7.83 -8.74
CA ALA A 144 -5.04 -6.40 -8.64
C ALA A 144 -6.56 -6.17 -8.53
N PRO A 145 -7.02 -5.44 -7.52
CA PRO A 145 -8.42 -5.10 -7.40
C PRO A 145 -8.83 -4.06 -8.44
N HIS A 146 -10.07 -4.17 -8.93
CA HIS A 146 -10.71 -3.08 -9.65
C HIS A 146 -11.27 -2.09 -8.62
N VAL A 147 -10.87 -0.82 -8.70
CA VAL A 147 -11.27 0.24 -7.77
C VAL A 147 -12.15 1.25 -8.48
N LYS A 148 -13.37 1.40 -8.00
CA LYS A 148 -14.30 2.47 -8.41
C LYS A 148 -14.44 3.47 -7.28
N ALA A 149 -14.05 4.71 -7.53
CA ALA A 149 -14.18 5.81 -6.59
C ALA A 149 -15.47 6.61 -6.82
N PHE A 150 -16.03 7.13 -5.72
CA PHE A 150 -17.17 8.01 -5.68
C PHE A 150 -16.80 9.25 -4.88
N PHE A 151 -16.69 10.39 -5.55
CA PHE A 151 -16.32 11.65 -4.92
C PHE A 151 -17.56 12.41 -4.45
N GLU A 152 -17.61 12.78 -3.18
CA GLU A 152 -18.65 13.60 -2.58
C GLU A 152 -18.15 15.06 -2.45
N PRO A 153 -18.70 16.02 -3.23
CA PRO A 153 -18.11 17.35 -3.36
C PRO A 153 -18.32 18.27 -2.15
N ARG A 154 -19.31 18.03 -1.28
CA ARG A 154 -19.60 18.90 -0.11
C ARG A 154 -18.60 18.72 1.03
N THR A 155 -18.14 17.48 1.22
CA THR A 155 -17.14 17.11 2.23
C THR A 155 -15.77 16.85 1.62
N CYS A 156 -15.70 16.79 0.27
CA CYS A 156 -14.51 16.38 -0.48
C CYS A 156 -14.06 14.93 -0.16
N SER A 157 -14.95 14.09 0.34
CA SER A 157 -14.69 12.70 0.70
C SER A 157 -14.69 11.81 -0.53
N VAL A 158 -13.91 10.73 -0.48
CA VAL A 158 -13.85 9.72 -1.53
C VAL A 158 -14.20 8.36 -0.95
N GLN A 159 -15.23 7.75 -1.50
CA GLN A 159 -15.74 6.43 -1.17
C GLN A 159 -15.29 5.43 -2.22
N TYR A 160 -15.12 4.18 -1.88
CA TYR A 160 -14.62 3.19 -2.84
C TYR A 160 -15.47 1.93 -2.87
N VAL A 161 -15.68 1.39 -4.08
CA VAL A 161 -16.06 0.00 -4.32
C VAL A 161 -14.84 -0.72 -4.88
N VAL A 162 -14.39 -1.74 -4.17
CA VAL A 162 -13.16 -2.49 -4.50
C VAL A 162 -13.56 -3.92 -4.81
N SER A 163 -13.37 -4.35 -6.04
CA SER A 163 -13.90 -5.64 -6.51
C SER A 163 -12.84 -6.57 -7.11
N ASP A 164 -13.07 -7.86 -6.92
CA ASP A 164 -12.42 -8.92 -7.68
C ASP A 164 -13.16 -9.12 -9.01
N SER A 165 -12.53 -8.77 -10.10
CA SER A 165 -13.12 -8.89 -11.44
C SER A 165 -13.47 -10.33 -11.84
N LYS A 166 -12.84 -11.34 -11.21
CA LYS A 166 -13.06 -12.77 -11.52
C LYS A 166 -14.27 -13.33 -10.79
N THR A 167 -14.39 -13.04 -9.50
CA THR A 167 -15.48 -13.59 -8.66
C THR A 167 -16.68 -12.67 -8.57
N LYS A 168 -16.53 -11.41 -8.96
CA LYS A 168 -17.53 -10.35 -8.78
C LYS A 168 -17.86 -10.03 -7.32
N CYS A 169 -17.04 -10.49 -6.38
CA CYS A 169 -17.12 -10.08 -4.99
C CYS A 169 -16.51 -8.68 -4.81
N CYS A 170 -17.07 -7.87 -3.92
CA CYS A 170 -16.56 -6.53 -3.64
C CYS A 170 -16.70 -6.15 -2.18
N VAL A 171 -15.98 -5.08 -1.81
CA VAL A 171 -16.18 -4.36 -0.56
C VAL A 171 -16.46 -2.89 -0.83
N ILE A 172 -17.16 -2.25 0.10
CA ILE A 172 -17.41 -0.80 0.08
C ILE A 172 -16.59 -0.20 1.23
N ILE A 173 -15.80 0.85 0.94
CA ILE A 173 -14.93 1.50 1.91
C ILE A 173 -15.35 2.96 2.09
N ASP A 174 -15.51 3.39 3.36
CA ASP A 174 -15.85 4.73 3.83
C ASP A 174 -17.08 5.33 3.12
N PRO A 175 -18.24 4.63 3.13
CA PRO A 175 -19.43 5.12 2.46
C PRO A 175 -20.05 6.33 3.18
N VAL A 176 -20.46 7.32 2.41
CA VAL A 176 -21.04 8.59 2.92
C VAL A 176 -22.57 8.55 2.91
N LEU A 177 -23.17 8.86 4.07
CA LEU A 177 -24.57 9.21 4.17
C LEU A 177 -24.72 10.73 4.07
N ASP A 178 -25.55 11.19 3.16
CA ASP A 178 -25.80 12.61 2.96
C ASP A 178 -26.39 13.24 4.22
N PHE A 179 -25.85 14.39 4.62
CA PHE A 179 -26.33 15.16 5.75
C PHE A 179 -26.29 16.65 5.46
N ASP A 180 -27.39 17.32 5.66
CA ASP A 180 -27.51 18.78 5.57
C ASP A 180 -27.41 19.37 6.98
N GLU A 181 -26.29 20.05 7.27
CA GLU A 181 -26.02 20.64 8.58
C GLU A 181 -26.95 21.82 8.95
N MET A 182 -27.67 22.38 7.99
CA MET A 182 -28.58 23.49 8.23
C MET A 182 -29.98 23.01 8.63
N SER A 183 -30.49 21.98 7.97
CA SER A 183 -31.81 21.40 8.24
C SER A 183 -31.78 20.20 9.19
N GLY A 184 -30.62 19.57 9.36
CA GLY A 184 -30.47 18.29 10.06
C GLY A 184 -30.99 17.09 9.27
N ALA A 185 -31.37 17.28 8.01
CA ALA A 185 -31.92 16.22 7.17
C ALA A 185 -30.80 15.28 6.66
N THR A 186 -31.11 13.98 6.60
CA THR A 186 -30.28 12.97 5.93
C THR A 186 -30.89 12.58 4.59
N ALA A 187 -30.05 12.14 3.66
CA ALA A 187 -30.44 11.55 2.39
C ALA A 187 -29.47 10.40 2.03
N THR A 188 -29.78 9.63 0.99
CA THR A 188 -29.07 8.41 0.65
C THR A 188 -28.43 8.45 -0.75
N ALA A 189 -28.43 9.62 -1.41
CA ALA A 189 -28.03 9.72 -2.81
C ALA A 189 -26.61 9.18 -3.10
N ASN A 190 -25.63 9.43 -2.21
CA ASN A 190 -24.29 8.89 -2.34
C ASN A 190 -24.27 7.36 -2.17
N ALA A 191 -24.93 6.84 -1.15
CA ALA A 191 -25.01 5.41 -0.89
C ALA A 191 -25.81 4.69 -2.00
N ASP A 192 -26.88 5.28 -2.49
CA ASP A 192 -27.68 4.74 -3.60
C ASP A 192 -26.89 4.70 -4.91
N ALA A 193 -26.02 5.67 -5.17
CA ALA A 193 -25.11 5.64 -6.32
C ALA A 193 -24.12 4.46 -6.24
N ILE A 194 -23.65 4.12 -5.05
CA ILE A 194 -22.83 2.93 -4.81
C ILE A 194 -23.63 1.65 -5.09
N LEU A 195 -24.86 1.54 -4.56
CA LEU A 195 -25.74 0.40 -4.79
C LEU A 195 -26.07 0.22 -6.28
N ALA A 196 -26.37 1.30 -6.98
CA ALA A 196 -26.62 1.27 -8.42
C ALA A 196 -25.41 0.76 -9.22
N HIS A 197 -24.19 1.14 -8.82
CA HIS A 197 -22.97 0.61 -9.42
C HIS A 197 -22.79 -0.89 -9.11
N VAL A 198 -22.98 -1.29 -7.87
CA VAL A 198 -22.91 -2.69 -7.45
C VAL A 198 -23.87 -3.55 -8.28
N GLU A 199 -25.11 -3.09 -8.46
CA GLU A 199 -26.12 -3.76 -9.28
C GLU A 199 -25.73 -3.79 -10.77
N SER A 200 -25.32 -2.66 -11.34
CA SER A 200 -24.97 -2.56 -12.77
C SER A 200 -23.79 -3.43 -13.18
N GLU A 201 -22.82 -3.62 -12.27
CA GLU A 201 -21.65 -4.47 -12.49
C GLU A 201 -21.87 -5.94 -12.07
N GLY A 202 -23.03 -6.25 -11.50
CA GLY A 202 -23.37 -7.58 -11.00
C GLY A 202 -22.45 -8.01 -9.84
N LEU A 203 -22.11 -7.09 -8.94
CA LEU A 203 -21.22 -7.34 -7.82
C LEU A 203 -21.98 -7.89 -6.60
N THR A 204 -21.29 -8.70 -5.80
CA THR A 204 -21.76 -9.16 -4.49
C THR A 204 -20.94 -8.46 -3.40
N VAL A 205 -21.58 -7.72 -2.51
CA VAL A 205 -20.92 -7.04 -1.40
C VAL A 205 -20.63 -8.05 -0.29
N GLU A 206 -19.34 -8.24 0.04
CA GLU A 206 -18.91 -9.12 1.12
C GLU A 206 -18.60 -8.37 2.41
N TRP A 207 -18.19 -7.10 2.31
CA TRP A 207 -17.88 -6.24 3.46
C TRP A 207 -18.26 -4.79 3.21
N ILE A 208 -18.65 -4.10 4.29
CA ILE A 208 -18.77 -2.65 4.37
C ILE A 208 -17.79 -2.19 5.44
N LEU A 209 -16.80 -1.39 5.05
CA LEU A 209 -15.60 -1.10 5.83
C LEU A 209 -15.53 0.40 6.13
N ASP A 210 -15.39 0.77 7.39
CA ASP A 210 -14.94 2.10 7.79
C ASP A 210 -13.44 2.05 8.13
N THR A 211 -12.65 3.04 7.70
CA THR A 211 -11.24 3.15 8.07
C THR A 211 -11.05 3.76 9.46
N HIS A 212 -11.96 4.64 9.84
CA HIS A 212 -12.00 5.30 11.16
C HIS A 212 -13.38 5.95 11.39
N PRO A 213 -13.74 6.36 12.61
CA PRO A 213 -14.92 7.18 12.82
C PRO A 213 -14.71 8.59 12.26
N HIS A 214 -15.32 8.89 11.12
CA HIS A 214 -15.21 10.17 10.41
C HIS A 214 -15.83 11.32 11.20
N ALA A 215 -15.21 12.51 11.12
CA ALA A 215 -15.67 13.71 11.81
C ALA A 215 -16.36 14.74 10.90
N ASP A 216 -16.28 14.54 9.59
CA ASP A 216 -16.64 15.48 8.54
C ASP A 216 -17.81 15.02 7.67
N HIS A 217 -18.24 13.76 7.81
CA HIS A 217 -19.43 13.18 7.16
C HIS A 217 -20.03 12.06 8.00
N PHE A 218 -21.28 11.72 7.72
CA PHE A 218 -21.92 10.54 8.30
C PHE A 218 -21.51 9.28 7.50
N SER A 219 -21.24 8.16 8.19
CA SER A 219 -21.06 6.87 7.54
C SER A 219 -22.41 6.29 7.13
N ALA A 220 -22.49 5.81 5.88
CA ALA A 220 -23.63 5.07 5.37
C ALA A 220 -23.52 3.55 5.64
N ALA A 221 -22.56 3.10 6.45
CA ALA A 221 -22.31 1.67 6.66
C ALA A 221 -23.57 0.93 7.15
N HIS A 222 -24.30 1.49 8.10
CA HIS A 222 -25.53 0.88 8.59
C HIS A 222 -26.63 0.81 7.52
N TYR A 223 -26.83 1.88 6.74
CA TYR A 223 -27.79 1.88 5.64
C TYR A 223 -27.46 0.84 4.58
N LEU A 224 -26.21 0.73 4.18
CA LEU A 224 -25.75 -0.24 3.20
C LEU A 224 -25.85 -1.69 3.75
N HIS A 225 -25.57 -1.89 5.04
CA HIS A 225 -25.81 -3.18 5.71
C HIS A 225 -27.27 -3.60 5.60
N GLU A 226 -28.23 -2.71 5.91
CA GLU A 226 -29.66 -2.99 5.78
C GLU A 226 -30.09 -3.32 4.34
N LYS A 227 -29.42 -2.74 3.34
CA LYS A 227 -29.74 -2.97 1.91
C LYS A 227 -29.11 -4.23 1.34
N THR A 228 -27.89 -4.56 1.75
CA THR A 228 -27.10 -5.64 1.14
C THR A 228 -27.03 -6.90 2.00
N GLY A 229 -27.24 -6.78 3.32
CA GLY A 229 -26.97 -7.83 4.29
C GLY A 229 -25.48 -8.09 4.55
N ALA A 230 -24.59 -7.35 3.90
CA ALA A 230 -23.14 -7.52 4.08
C ALA A 230 -22.70 -7.05 5.48
N PRO A 231 -21.76 -7.74 6.15
CA PRO A 231 -21.27 -7.38 7.46
C PRO A 231 -20.48 -6.06 7.42
N THR A 232 -20.54 -5.33 8.54
CA THR A 232 -19.79 -4.08 8.77
C THR A 232 -18.53 -4.34 9.57
N ALA A 233 -17.44 -3.60 9.28
CA ALA A 233 -16.20 -3.72 10.05
C ALA A 233 -15.44 -2.39 10.15
N ILE A 234 -14.63 -2.29 11.22
CA ILE A 234 -13.74 -1.17 11.51
C ILE A 234 -12.51 -1.66 12.30
N GLY A 235 -11.51 -0.80 12.52
CA GLY A 235 -10.36 -1.11 13.37
C GLY A 235 -10.73 -1.30 14.84
N ALA A 236 -10.12 -2.28 15.53
CA ALA A 236 -10.41 -2.64 16.91
C ALA A 236 -10.23 -1.46 17.90
N HIS A 237 -9.34 -0.52 17.60
CA HIS A 237 -9.13 0.69 18.40
C HIS A 237 -10.29 1.69 18.36
N VAL A 238 -11.38 1.38 17.65
CA VAL A 238 -12.63 2.16 17.74
C VAL A 238 -13.14 2.22 19.18
N THR A 239 -12.86 1.21 19.99
CA THR A 239 -13.21 1.18 21.43
C THR A 239 -12.53 2.28 22.23
N ASP A 240 -11.30 2.66 21.84
CA ASP A 240 -10.58 3.78 22.46
C ASP A 240 -11.22 5.12 22.08
N VAL A 241 -11.63 5.26 20.81
CA VAL A 241 -12.38 6.43 20.34
C VAL A 241 -13.74 6.53 21.03
N GLN A 242 -14.46 5.42 21.13
CA GLN A 242 -15.74 5.38 21.85
C GLN A 242 -15.58 5.79 23.32
N THR A 243 -14.54 5.31 23.99
CA THR A 243 -14.25 5.66 25.38
C THR A 243 -13.96 7.15 25.53
N LEU A 244 -13.09 7.71 24.70
CA LEU A 244 -12.76 9.13 24.69
C LEU A 244 -14.01 10.00 24.45
N TRP A 245 -14.80 9.68 23.44
CA TRP A 245 -15.96 10.48 23.09
C TRP A 245 -17.16 10.27 24.02
N LYS A 246 -17.27 9.12 24.68
CA LYS A 246 -18.22 8.91 25.78
C LYS A 246 -18.02 9.92 26.90
N GLU A 247 -16.76 10.20 27.24
CA GLU A 247 -16.43 11.22 28.24
C GLU A 247 -16.71 12.64 27.74
N ILE A 248 -16.25 12.98 26.53
CA ILE A 248 -16.45 14.30 25.92
C ILE A 248 -17.94 14.65 25.79
N TYR A 249 -18.77 13.68 25.36
CA TYR A 249 -20.22 13.89 25.22
C TYR A 249 -20.99 13.73 26.53
N ASN A 250 -20.32 13.33 27.62
CA ASN A 250 -21.01 12.94 28.86
C ASN A 250 -22.17 11.95 28.59
N TRP A 251 -21.84 10.87 27.85
CA TRP A 251 -22.82 9.91 27.36
C TRP A 251 -22.70 8.54 28.04
N PRO A 252 -23.23 8.35 29.28
CA PRO A 252 -23.04 7.11 30.06
C PRO A 252 -23.57 5.87 29.36
N ALA A 253 -24.63 6.00 28.55
CA ALA A 253 -25.27 4.90 27.86
C ALA A 253 -24.51 4.39 26.62
N LEU A 254 -23.50 5.12 26.15
CA LEU A 254 -22.69 4.69 25.01
C LEU A 254 -21.90 3.42 25.38
N LYS A 255 -22.13 2.34 24.64
CA LYS A 255 -21.29 1.15 24.72
C LYS A 255 -19.96 1.42 24.01
N THR A 256 -18.86 1.06 24.67
CA THR A 256 -17.49 1.28 24.19
C THR A 256 -16.79 -0.04 23.90
N ASP A 257 -17.54 -1.04 23.50
CA ASP A 257 -17.10 -2.42 23.24
C ASP A 257 -17.03 -2.77 21.75
N GLY A 258 -17.30 -1.81 20.85
CA GLY A 258 -17.30 -2.02 19.41
C GLY A 258 -18.45 -2.88 18.89
N SER A 259 -19.43 -3.26 19.75
CA SER A 259 -20.57 -4.12 19.39
C SER A 259 -21.54 -3.52 18.35
N GLN A 260 -21.20 -2.35 17.85
CA GLN A 260 -21.95 -1.68 16.77
C GLN A 260 -21.56 -2.16 15.38
N TRP A 261 -20.44 -2.85 15.24
CA TRP A 261 -19.96 -3.48 14.02
C TRP A 261 -19.97 -5.01 14.18
N ASP A 262 -20.07 -5.71 13.05
CA ASP A 262 -20.04 -7.18 13.05
C ASP A 262 -18.62 -7.71 13.27
N GLN A 263 -17.59 -6.95 12.85
CA GLN A 263 -16.18 -7.32 12.99
C GLN A 263 -15.32 -6.13 13.41
N LEU A 264 -14.40 -6.38 14.34
CA LEU A 264 -13.31 -5.46 14.69
C LEU A 264 -11.99 -6.06 14.23
N PHE A 265 -11.24 -5.34 13.38
CA PHE A 265 -9.95 -5.79 12.87
C PHE A 265 -8.79 -5.26 13.72
N ALA A 266 -7.91 -6.17 14.14
CA ALA A 266 -6.62 -5.84 14.72
C ALA A 266 -5.55 -5.57 13.64
N ASP A 267 -4.42 -4.99 14.07
CA ASP A 267 -3.26 -4.82 13.16
C ASP A 267 -2.76 -6.18 12.67
N GLY A 268 -2.53 -6.28 11.37
CA GLY A 268 -2.07 -7.50 10.71
C GLY A 268 -3.16 -8.51 10.37
N ASP A 269 -4.41 -8.31 10.81
CA ASP A 269 -5.52 -9.19 10.44
C ASP A 269 -5.69 -9.25 8.93
N THR A 270 -6.13 -10.42 8.45
CA THR A 270 -6.36 -10.69 7.03
C THR A 270 -7.77 -11.21 6.80
N PHE A 271 -8.34 -10.84 5.66
CA PHE A 271 -9.61 -11.34 5.18
C PHE A 271 -9.58 -11.49 3.66
N GLU A 272 -10.61 -12.06 3.08
CA GLU A 272 -10.71 -12.29 1.65
C GLU A 272 -11.88 -11.50 1.04
N ILE A 273 -11.73 -11.15 -0.24
CA ILE A 273 -12.74 -10.51 -1.08
C ILE A 273 -12.75 -11.31 -2.38
N GLY A 274 -13.63 -12.31 -2.47
CA GLY A 274 -13.55 -13.32 -3.52
C GLY A 274 -12.17 -14.00 -3.52
N GLY A 275 -11.39 -13.80 -4.57
CA GLY A 275 -10.02 -14.31 -4.67
C GLY A 275 -8.92 -13.33 -4.25
N LEU A 276 -9.28 -12.10 -3.85
CA LEU A 276 -8.31 -11.09 -3.39
C LEU A 276 -8.04 -11.28 -1.90
N LYS A 277 -6.76 -11.17 -1.53
CA LYS A 277 -6.35 -11.10 -0.13
C LYS A 277 -6.31 -9.65 0.34
N ALA A 278 -6.90 -9.38 1.48
CA ALA A 278 -6.84 -8.13 2.18
C ALA A 278 -6.09 -8.27 3.50
N ARG A 279 -5.37 -7.23 3.90
CA ARG A 279 -4.69 -7.13 5.19
C ARG A 279 -4.95 -5.77 5.80
N VAL A 280 -5.11 -5.73 7.11
CA VAL A 280 -5.28 -4.51 7.88
C VAL A 280 -3.93 -4.04 8.41
N MET A 281 -3.67 -2.74 8.30
CA MET A 281 -2.52 -2.07 8.89
C MET A 281 -3.02 -0.98 9.84
N PHE A 282 -2.64 -1.04 11.11
CA PHE A 282 -2.94 0.02 12.06
C PHE A 282 -2.15 1.29 11.68
N SER A 283 -2.85 2.40 11.47
CA SER A 283 -2.28 3.65 10.97
C SER A 283 -2.82 4.87 11.75
N PRO A 284 -2.60 4.93 13.08
CA PRO A 284 -3.11 6.01 13.93
C PRO A 284 -2.40 7.34 13.67
N GLY A 285 -2.97 8.41 14.22
CA GLY A 285 -2.38 9.75 14.21
C GLY A 285 -3.36 10.83 13.79
N HIS A 286 -4.18 10.59 12.76
CA HIS A 286 -5.38 11.40 12.52
C HIS A 286 -6.43 11.13 13.61
N THR A 287 -6.74 9.86 13.82
CA THR A 287 -7.53 9.38 14.98
C THR A 287 -6.80 8.26 15.70
N LEU A 288 -7.30 7.86 16.89
CA LEU A 288 -6.78 6.71 17.64
C LEU A 288 -7.03 5.37 16.95
N ALA A 289 -8.08 5.28 16.13
CA ALA A 289 -8.58 4.03 15.55
C ALA A 289 -8.28 3.86 14.07
N SER A 290 -7.61 4.81 13.45
CA SER A 290 -7.34 4.79 12.01
C SER A 290 -6.61 3.53 11.58
N ILE A 291 -7.09 2.89 10.51
CA ILE A 291 -6.48 1.73 9.86
C ILE A 291 -6.39 1.95 8.35
N THR A 292 -5.44 1.29 7.72
CA THR A 292 -5.28 1.23 6.27
C THR A 292 -5.64 -0.19 5.81
N TYR A 293 -6.48 -0.30 4.78
CA TYR A 293 -6.77 -1.58 4.15
C TYR A 293 -5.83 -1.81 2.96
N LEU A 294 -5.08 -2.91 2.98
CA LEU A 294 -4.22 -3.36 1.89
C LEU A 294 -4.96 -4.46 1.14
N ILE A 295 -5.33 -4.23 -0.13
CA ILE A 295 -6.07 -5.17 -0.96
C ILE A 295 -5.32 -5.35 -2.27
N GLY A 296 -4.67 -6.51 -2.45
CA GLY A 296 -3.80 -6.73 -3.60
C GLY A 296 -2.67 -5.70 -3.67
N ASP A 297 -2.61 -4.91 -4.75
CA ASP A 297 -1.63 -3.84 -4.96
C ASP A 297 -2.12 -2.45 -4.51
N ALA A 298 -3.30 -2.37 -3.90
CA ALA A 298 -3.93 -1.13 -3.48
C ALA A 298 -3.92 -0.96 -1.95
N ALA A 299 -3.61 0.24 -1.46
CA ALA A 299 -3.70 0.63 -0.05
C ALA A 299 -4.70 1.79 0.10
N PHE A 300 -5.75 1.59 0.88
CA PHE A 300 -6.75 2.61 1.21
C PHE A 300 -6.32 3.31 2.48
N VAL A 301 -5.61 4.44 2.30
CA VAL A 301 -4.85 5.10 3.37
C VAL A 301 -5.65 6.17 4.10
N HIS A 302 -6.93 6.32 3.77
CA HIS A 302 -7.86 7.25 4.40
C HIS A 302 -7.22 8.64 4.68
N ASP A 303 -7.50 9.20 5.85
CA ASP A 303 -6.94 10.47 6.33
C ASP A 303 -5.58 10.27 7.04
N THR A 304 -4.65 9.60 6.36
CA THR A 304 -3.23 9.57 6.72
C THR A 304 -2.45 10.50 5.81
N MET A 305 -2.55 10.27 4.50
CA MET A 305 -1.97 11.14 3.48
C MET A 305 -2.93 11.30 2.31
N PHE A 306 -2.90 12.49 1.71
CA PHE A 306 -3.71 12.83 0.54
C PHE A 306 -2.88 12.72 -0.74
N THR A 307 -3.42 13.20 -1.86
CA THR A 307 -2.62 13.33 -3.09
C THR A 307 -1.34 14.12 -2.82
N PRO A 308 -0.24 13.87 -3.55
CA PRO A 308 1.06 14.52 -3.26
C PRO A 308 1.01 16.05 -3.16
N ASP A 309 0.11 16.71 -3.89
CA ASP A 309 -0.08 18.16 -3.87
C ASP A 309 -0.95 18.67 -2.69
N SER A 310 -1.56 17.77 -1.92
CA SER A 310 -2.43 18.10 -0.77
C SER A 310 -1.78 17.83 0.58
N GLY A 311 -0.75 16.99 0.64
CA GLY A 311 0.02 16.71 1.85
C GLY A 311 -0.56 15.60 2.73
N THR A 312 -0.74 15.88 4.02
CA THR A 312 -1.16 14.90 5.04
C THR A 312 -2.32 15.41 5.88
N ALA A 313 -3.03 14.50 6.54
CA ALA A 313 -4.15 14.83 7.41
C ALA A 313 -3.75 15.68 8.63
N ARG A 314 -4.73 16.35 9.21
CA ARG A 314 -4.60 17.08 10.47
C ARG A 314 -4.58 16.12 11.65
N THR A 315 -3.99 16.58 12.76
CA THR A 315 -3.84 15.77 13.98
C THR A 315 -4.34 16.47 15.24
N ASP A 316 -5.06 17.58 15.09
CA ASP A 316 -5.57 18.40 16.21
C ASP A 316 -6.97 17.99 16.70
N PHE A 317 -7.43 16.79 16.30
CA PHE A 317 -8.61 16.16 16.91
C PHE A 317 -8.27 15.54 18.27
N PRO A 318 -9.26 15.38 19.16
CA PRO A 318 -9.09 14.60 20.38
C PRO A 318 -8.52 13.20 20.08
N GLY A 319 -7.39 12.88 20.67
CA GLY A 319 -6.66 11.63 20.42
C GLY A 319 -5.73 11.66 19.20
N GLY A 320 -5.67 12.74 18.42
CA GLY A 320 -4.74 12.89 17.32
C GLY A 320 -3.29 13.10 17.75
N SER A 321 -2.33 12.67 16.94
CA SER A 321 -0.90 12.76 17.22
C SER A 321 -0.07 12.88 15.93
N ALA A 322 0.67 13.97 15.80
CA ALA A 322 1.55 14.17 14.65
C ALA A 322 2.70 13.14 14.60
N ALA A 323 3.23 12.75 15.76
CA ALA A 323 4.27 11.71 15.82
C ALA A 323 3.72 10.34 15.41
N ALA A 324 2.54 9.95 15.90
CA ALA A 324 1.89 8.70 15.47
C ALA A 324 1.55 8.72 13.98
N LEU A 325 1.10 9.87 13.44
CA LEU A 325 0.83 10.03 12.02
C LEU A 325 2.11 9.83 11.19
N TRP A 326 3.25 10.35 11.65
CA TRP A 326 4.53 10.14 10.99
C TRP A 326 4.89 8.65 10.92
N GLN A 327 4.78 7.93 12.04
CA GLN A 327 5.08 6.49 12.07
C GLN A 327 4.17 5.72 11.11
N SER A 328 2.88 6.04 11.07
CA SER A 328 1.91 5.47 10.13
C SER A 328 2.29 5.75 8.67
N ILE A 329 2.68 6.98 8.36
CA ILE A 329 3.17 7.36 7.03
C ILE A 329 4.41 6.55 6.65
N GLN A 330 5.40 6.42 7.54
CA GLN A 330 6.61 5.64 7.25
C GLN A 330 6.29 4.16 7.03
N ALA A 331 5.36 3.59 7.79
CA ALA A 331 4.91 2.22 7.59
C ALA A 331 4.26 2.04 6.21
N ILE A 332 3.39 2.97 5.78
CA ILE A 332 2.78 2.94 4.43
C ILE A 332 3.86 3.14 3.35
N LEU A 333 4.79 4.06 3.54
CA LEU A 333 5.87 4.31 2.58
C LEU A 333 6.92 3.18 2.52
N SER A 334 6.90 2.24 3.47
CA SER A 334 7.71 1.01 3.38
C SER A 334 7.13 -0.05 2.44
N LEU A 335 5.90 0.14 1.97
CA LEU A 335 5.30 -0.70 0.93
C LEU A 335 6.05 -0.52 -0.41
N PRO A 336 5.88 -1.46 -1.35
CA PRO A 336 6.43 -1.35 -2.71
C PRO A 336 6.14 0.01 -3.36
N GLU A 337 7.08 0.53 -4.12
CA GLU A 337 7.00 1.89 -4.70
C GLU A 337 5.82 2.07 -5.67
N GLU A 338 5.41 1.00 -6.34
CA GLU A 338 4.27 0.95 -7.24
C GLU A 338 2.92 0.73 -6.53
N THR A 339 2.91 0.47 -5.21
CA THR A 339 1.66 0.32 -4.46
C THR A 339 0.77 1.55 -4.69
N ARG A 340 -0.44 1.29 -5.18
CA ARG A 340 -1.44 2.34 -5.39
C ARG A 340 -2.01 2.78 -4.05
N LEU A 341 -1.99 4.08 -3.79
CA LEU A 341 -2.50 4.68 -2.56
C LEU A 341 -3.78 5.46 -2.85
N PHE A 342 -4.85 5.12 -2.15
CA PHE A 342 -6.16 5.73 -2.28
C PHE A 342 -6.49 6.52 -1.02
N SER A 343 -6.67 7.84 -1.17
CA SER A 343 -6.90 8.77 -0.05
C SER A 343 -8.38 8.94 0.27
N GLY A 344 -8.70 9.28 1.53
CA GLY A 344 -10.07 9.54 1.99
C GLY A 344 -10.65 10.87 1.50
N HIS A 345 -9.80 11.84 1.14
CA HIS A 345 -10.22 13.17 0.68
C HIS A 345 -9.38 13.71 -0.46
N ASP A 346 -10.00 14.59 -1.26
CA ASP A 346 -9.28 15.48 -2.15
C ASP A 346 -9.89 16.89 -2.14
N TYR A 347 -9.13 17.83 -1.60
CA TYR A 347 -9.52 19.24 -1.47
C TYR A 347 -9.25 20.06 -2.73
N GLN A 348 -8.89 19.45 -3.84
CA GLN A 348 -8.72 20.04 -5.17
C GLN A 348 -7.83 21.31 -5.17
N PRO A 349 -6.60 21.26 -4.65
CA PRO A 349 -5.74 22.44 -4.57
C PRO A 349 -5.59 23.10 -5.95
N GLY A 350 -5.67 24.44 -5.98
CA GLY A 350 -5.63 25.22 -7.21
C GLY A 350 -6.87 25.09 -8.11
N GLY A 351 -7.96 24.47 -7.65
CA GLY A 351 -9.19 24.28 -8.42
C GLY A 351 -9.11 23.21 -9.50
N ARG A 352 -8.15 22.27 -9.39
CA ARG A 352 -8.04 21.13 -10.31
C ARG A 352 -9.20 20.15 -10.14
N HIS A 353 -9.39 19.27 -11.12
CA HIS A 353 -10.32 18.15 -10.99
C HIS A 353 -9.94 17.22 -9.83
N PRO A 354 -10.92 16.56 -9.18
CA PRO A 354 -10.69 15.62 -8.10
C PRO A 354 -9.73 14.50 -8.51
N ARG A 355 -8.85 14.13 -7.57
CA ARG A 355 -7.92 12.98 -7.68
C ARG A 355 -7.88 12.27 -6.34
N TRP A 356 -7.72 10.98 -6.36
CA TRP A 356 -7.71 10.14 -5.15
C TRP A 356 -6.68 9.04 -5.16
N GLU A 357 -6.02 8.84 -6.30
CA GLU A 357 -5.00 7.81 -6.48
C GLU A 357 -3.61 8.44 -6.64
N SER A 358 -2.64 7.85 -5.97
CA SER A 358 -1.22 8.12 -6.11
C SER A 358 -0.43 6.81 -5.96
N THR A 359 0.89 6.87 -5.85
CA THR A 359 1.73 5.72 -5.51
C THR A 359 2.69 6.06 -4.38
N VAL A 360 3.25 5.03 -3.74
CA VAL A 360 4.31 5.20 -2.73
C VAL A 360 5.46 6.02 -3.30
N ALA A 361 5.93 5.70 -4.51
CA ALA A 361 6.98 6.46 -5.18
C ALA A 361 6.62 7.94 -5.40
N ALA A 362 5.37 8.23 -5.80
CA ALA A 362 4.91 9.61 -6.00
C ALA A 362 4.86 10.40 -4.69
N GLN A 363 4.43 9.77 -3.60
CA GLN A 363 4.42 10.38 -2.26
C GLN A 363 5.82 10.72 -1.77
N LYS A 364 6.75 9.76 -1.83
CA LYS A 364 8.15 9.97 -1.44
C LYS A 364 8.81 11.12 -2.20
N ARG A 365 8.49 11.24 -3.50
CA ARG A 365 9.12 12.23 -4.38
C ARG A 365 8.51 13.63 -4.25
N ALA A 366 7.19 13.73 -4.11
CA ALA A 366 6.47 14.96 -4.40
C ALA A 366 5.56 15.47 -3.26
N ASN A 367 5.32 14.71 -2.19
CA ASN A 367 4.49 15.20 -1.10
C ASN A 367 5.27 16.20 -0.23
N PRO A 368 4.87 17.50 -0.16
CA PRO A 368 5.63 18.54 0.52
C PRO A 368 5.68 18.38 2.04
N HIS A 369 4.84 17.51 2.61
CA HIS A 369 4.87 17.22 4.03
C HIS A 369 5.76 16.02 4.38
N ILE A 370 6.33 15.32 3.38
CA ILE A 370 7.04 14.05 3.58
C ILE A 370 8.40 14.06 2.91
N ALA A 371 8.49 14.59 1.68
CA ALA A 371 9.67 14.50 0.86
C ALA A 371 10.87 15.23 1.50
N GLY A 372 11.92 14.47 1.84
CA GLY A 372 13.18 15.02 2.30
C GLY A 372 13.18 15.60 3.73
N ILE A 373 12.17 15.29 4.55
CA ILE A 373 12.12 15.73 5.95
C ILE A 373 12.17 14.54 6.90
N ASP A 374 12.58 14.81 8.14
CA ASP A 374 12.57 13.85 9.24
C ASP A 374 11.33 14.01 10.13
N GLU A 375 11.20 13.15 11.15
CA GLU A 375 10.08 13.16 12.08
C GLU A 375 9.93 14.49 12.82
N ALA A 376 11.04 15.08 13.28
CA ALA A 376 11.00 16.35 14.04
C ALA A 376 10.48 17.49 13.17
N ALA A 377 10.95 17.57 11.92
CA ALA A 377 10.49 18.55 10.94
C ALA A 377 9.01 18.33 10.57
N PHE A 378 8.58 17.08 10.39
CA PHE A 378 7.18 16.74 10.14
C PHE A 378 6.26 17.15 11.28
N VAL A 379 6.62 16.80 12.53
CA VAL A 379 5.83 17.15 13.70
C VAL A 379 5.70 18.67 13.84
N ALA A 380 6.79 19.40 13.67
CA ALA A 380 6.79 20.88 13.70
C ALA A 380 5.90 21.47 12.59
N LEU A 381 6.02 20.97 11.36
CA LEU A 381 5.21 21.36 10.22
C LEU A 381 3.72 21.10 10.49
N ARG A 382 3.39 19.88 10.96
CA ARG A 382 1.99 19.48 11.19
C ARG A 382 1.35 20.33 12.29
N GLN A 383 2.03 20.52 13.40
CA GLN A 383 1.56 21.39 14.50
C GLN A 383 1.39 22.85 14.06
N ALA A 384 2.31 23.38 13.25
CA ALA A 384 2.20 24.73 12.71
C ALA A 384 0.97 24.88 11.80
N ARG A 385 0.75 23.92 10.89
CA ARG A 385 -0.41 23.93 9.99
C ARG A 385 -1.71 23.77 10.76
N ASP A 386 -1.80 22.84 11.71
CA ASP A 386 -3.02 22.60 12.48
C ASP A 386 -3.47 23.83 13.27
N ARG A 387 -2.53 24.66 13.74
CA ARG A 387 -2.86 25.95 14.37
C ARG A 387 -3.49 26.96 13.42
N THR A 388 -3.20 26.86 12.11
CA THR A 388 -3.69 27.79 11.08
C THR A 388 -4.93 27.31 10.35
N LEU A 389 -5.24 26.00 10.44
CA LEU A 389 -6.44 25.45 9.81
C LEU A 389 -7.71 25.97 10.50
N PRO A 390 -8.79 26.19 9.74
CA PRO A 390 -10.10 26.42 10.35
C PRO A 390 -10.41 25.30 11.34
N LYS A 391 -10.98 25.68 12.48
CA LYS A 391 -11.48 24.65 13.42
C LYS A 391 -12.44 23.73 12.69
N PRO A 392 -12.42 22.41 12.97
CA PRO A 392 -13.40 21.50 12.42
C PRO A 392 -14.79 22.07 12.62
N LYS A 393 -15.67 21.99 11.60
CA LYS A 393 -17.02 22.53 11.69
C LYS A 393 -17.73 21.97 12.93
N PRO A 394 -17.89 22.73 14.04
CA PRO A 394 -18.37 22.14 15.30
C PRO A 394 -19.75 21.50 15.18
N LYS A 395 -20.61 22.08 14.34
CA LYS A 395 -21.95 21.54 14.10
C LYS A 395 -21.91 20.19 13.40
N LEU A 396 -21.06 20.02 12.38
CA LEU A 396 -20.97 18.78 11.63
C LEU A 396 -20.23 17.71 12.42
N MET A 397 -19.03 18.03 12.93
CA MET A 397 -18.17 17.10 13.67
C MET A 397 -18.90 16.43 14.84
N LEU A 398 -19.59 17.23 15.67
CA LEU A 398 -20.28 16.70 16.84
C LEU A 398 -21.42 15.73 16.45
N HIS A 399 -22.13 16.00 15.36
CA HIS A 399 -23.17 15.10 14.88
C HIS A 399 -22.59 13.88 14.18
N ALA A 400 -21.58 14.06 13.32
CA ALA A 400 -20.95 12.97 12.59
C ALA A 400 -20.34 11.93 13.55
N LEU A 401 -19.59 12.37 14.55
CA LEU A 401 -19.00 11.46 15.53
C LEU A 401 -20.05 10.72 16.37
N GLN A 402 -21.16 11.37 16.75
CA GLN A 402 -22.25 10.68 17.45
C GLN A 402 -22.87 9.53 16.63
N VAL A 403 -22.94 9.68 15.31
CA VAL A 403 -23.42 8.66 14.39
C VAL A 403 -22.33 7.61 14.16
N ASN A 404 -21.11 8.05 13.85
CA ASN A 404 -20.04 7.18 13.37
C ASN A 404 -19.42 6.31 14.47
N ILE A 405 -19.36 6.77 15.73
CA ILE A 405 -18.97 5.89 16.87
C ILE A 405 -20.04 4.85 17.22
N ARG A 406 -21.15 4.84 16.50
CA ARG A 406 -22.21 3.83 16.57
C ARG A 406 -22.42 3.07 15.27
N GLY A 407 -21.40 3.01 14.40
CA GLY A 407 -21.45 2.26 13.15
C GLY A 407 -22.39 2.87 12.13
N GLY A 408 -22.53 4.19 12.07
CA GLY A 408 -23.42 4.89 11.12
C GLY A 408 -24.90 4.87 11.51
N ARG A 409 -25.25 4.42 12.71
CA ARG A 409 -26.64 4.41 13.17
C ARG A 409 -27.11 5.77 13.61
N LEU A 410 -28.16 6.28 12.98
CA LEU A 410 -28.79 7.52 13.38
C LEU A 410 -29.39 7.42 14.79
N PRO A 411 -29.58 8.56 15.50
CA PRO A 411 -30.18 8.59 16.84
C PRO A 411 -31.55 7.96 16.91
#